data_99c5f5cd71a81168ac2b524c40dc49b6
#
_entry.id   99c5f5cd71a81168ac2b524c40dc49b6
#
_cell.length_a   1.000
_cell.length_b   1.000
_cell.length_c   1.000
_cell.angle_alpha   90.00
_cell.angle_beta   90.00
_cell.angle_gamma   90.00
#
_symmetry.space_group_name_H-M   'P 1'
#
loop_
_entity.id
_entity.type
_entity.pdbx_description
1 polymer ?
#
loop_
_entity_poly.entity_id
_entity_poly.type
_entity_poly.pdbx_seq_one_letter_code
_entity_poly.pdbx_strand_id
1 'polypeptide(L)' 'MKTMNLTQLRAAFWRAFPEFASLKRSRKTQNDYPTDVRVTWCDFIEAARSNCEITDRVAERATL' A
#
# COMPACT_ATOMS: atom_id res chain seq x y z
N MET A 1 -5.55 -19.86 -0.20
CA MET A 1 -4.80 -18.84 -0.94
C MET A 1 -3.82 -18.13 -0.03
N LYS A 2 -2.64 -17.85 -0.57
CA LYS A 2 -1.61 -17.20 0.22
C LYS A 2 -1.83 -15.69 0.24
N THR A 3 -1.85 -15.12 1.43
CA THR A 3 -1.99 -13.67 1.56
C THR A 3 -0.63 -12.99 1.38
N MET A 4 -0.67 -11.71 1.00
CA MET A 4 0.55 -10.93 0.87
C MET A 4 1.00 -10.41 2.24
N ASN A 5 2.30 -10.30 2.43
CA ASN A 5 2.85 -9.58 3.57
C ASN A 5 2.92 -8.08 3.23
N LEU A 6 3.34 -7.26 4.19
CA LEU A 6 3.37 -5.82 3.99
C LEU A 6 4.32 -5.39 2.86
N THR A 7 5.46 -6.05 2.75
CA THR A 7 6.42 -5.75 1.67
C THR A 7 5.81 -6.02 0.30
N GLN A 8 5.12 -7.17 0.17
CA GLN A 8 4.46 -7.53 -1.07
C GLN A 8 3.31 -6.58 -1.39
N LEU A 9 2.57 -6.15 -0.37
CA LEU A 9 1.48 -5.21 -0.53
C LEU A 9 1.98 -3.86 -1.07
N ARG A 10 3.07 -3.36 -0.52
CA ARG A 10 3.68 -2.12 -1.01
C ARG A 10 4.14 -2.24 -2.46
N ALA A 11 4.78 -3.35 -2.79
CA ALA A 11 5.23 -3.60 -4.15
C ALA A 11 4.05 -3.64 -5.13
N ALA A 12 2.97 -4.30 -4.72
CA ALA A 12 1.76 -4.38 -5.54
C ALA A 12 1.14 -3.00 -5.77
N PHE A 13 1.13 -2.16 -4.73
CA PHE A 13 0.62 -0.80 -4.82
C PHE A 13 1.40 0.03 -5.84
N TRP A 14 2.72 0.02 -5.74
CA TRP A 14 3.56 0.80 -6.66
C TRP A 14 3.45 0.29 -8.10
N ARG A 15 3.23 -1.01 -8.26
CA ARG A 15 3.03 -1.60 -9.59
C ARG A 15 1.67 -1.19 -10.18
N ALA A 16 0.65 -1.11 -9.34
CA ALA A 16 -0.70 -0.73 -9.78
C ALA A 16 -0.79 0.75 -10.13
N PHE A 17 0.04 1.58 -9.49
CA PHE A 17 0.02 3.03 -9.67
C PHE A 17 1.41 3.54 -10.06
N PRO A 18 1.85 3.25 -11.29
CA PRO A 18 3.20 3.65 -11.72
C PRO A 18 3.43 5.15 -11.70
N GLU A 19 2.38 5.95 -11.85
CA GLU A 19 2.49 7.41 -11.77
C GLU A 19 2.94 7.88 -10.39
N PHE A 20 2.66 7.11 -9.35
CA PHE A 20 3.11 7.43 -8.00
C PHE A 20 4.51 6.88 -7.70
N ALA A 21 4.99 5.96 -8.51
CA ALA A 21 6.28 5.33 -8.26
C ALA A 21 7.43 6.35 -8.30
N SER A 22 7.28 7.41 -9.09
CA SER A 22 8.28 8.48 -9.16
C SER A 22 8.42 9.22 -7.85
N LEU A 23 7.42 9.16 -6.98
CA LEU A 23 7.44 9.79 -5.66
C LEU A 23 8.04 8.89 -4.59
N LYS A 24 8.21 7.60 -4.92
CA LYS A 24 8.79 6.64 -4.00
C LYS A 24 10.26 6.94 -3.79
N ARG A 25 10.61 7.26 -2.56
CA ARG A 25 11.99 7.57 -2.19
C ARG A 25 12.38 6.80 -0.94
N SER A 26 13.68 6.48 -0.84
CA SER A 26 14.22 5.87 0.37
C SER A 26 13.90 6.75 1.57
N ARG A 27 13.56 6.13 2.68
CA ARG A 27 13.32 6.81 3.96
C ARG A 27 12.10 7.71 3.99
N LYS A 28 11.27 7.71 2.96
CA LYS A 28 10.05 8.48 2.99
C LYS A 28 9.02 7.74 3.81
N THR A 29 8.40 8.42 4.75
CA THR A 29 7.31 7.86 5.54
C THR A 29 5.98 8.17 4.87
N GLN A 30 4.91 7.54 5.36
CA GLN A 30 3.58 7.78 4.80
C GLN A 30 3.21 9.25 4.83
N ASN A 31 3.60 9.97 5.88
CA ASN A 31 3.27 11.39 6.04
C ASN A 31 4.01 12.29 5.06
N ASP A 32 5.09 11.80 4.47
CA ASP A 32 5.88 12.57 3.51
C ASP A 32 5.31 12.51 2.09
N TYR A 33 4.33 11.63 1.86
CA TYR A 33 3.70 11.51 0.55
C TYR A 33 2.54 12.48 0.42
N PRO A 34 2.24 12.94 -0.82
CA PRO A 34 1.06 13.78 -1.06
C PRO A 34 -0.23 13.09 -0.61
N THR A 35 -1.24 13.90 -0.30
CA THR A 35 -2.54 13.38 0.14
C THR A 35 -3.14 12.38 -0.84
N ASP A 36 -3.02 12.64 -2.14
CA ASP A 36 -3.55 11.76 -3.18
C ASP A 36 -2.98 10.34 -3.06
N VAL A 37 -1.67 10.25 -2.82
CA VAL A 37 -1.01 8.95 -2.65
C VAL A 37 -1.53 8.26 -1.39
N ARG A 38 -1.65 9.00 -0.30
CA ARG A 38 -2.10 8.42 0.97
C ARG A 38 -3.54 7.93 0.90
N VAL A 39 -4.43 8.70 0.27
CA VAL A 39 -5.83 8.29 0.10
C VAL A 39 -5.91 7.05 -0.78
N THR A 40 -5.20 7.05 -1.91
CA THR A 40 -5.17 5.91 -2.82
C THR A 40 -4.62 4.66 -2.12
N TRP A 41 -3.60 4.83 -1.28
CA TRP A 41 -3.04 3.73 -0.49
C TRP A 41 -4.07 3.13 0.45
N CYS A 42 -4.83 3.98 1.15
CA CYS A 42 -5.89 3.50 2.04
C CYS A 42 -6.97 2.74 1.28
N ASP A 43 -7.37 3.24 0.11
CA ASP A 43 -8.35 2.55 -0.73
C ASP A 43 -7.81 1.22 -1.23
N PHE A 44 -6.53 1.17 -1.56
CA PHE A 44 -5.87 -0.06 -2.01
C PHE A 44 -5.87 -1.11 -0.90
N ILE A 45 -5.56 -0.69 0.33
CA ILE A 45 -5.57 -1.59 1.49
C ILE A 45 -6.98 -2.15 1.71
N GLU A 46 -7.99 -1.30 1.64
CA GLU A 46 -9.39 -1.73 1.81
C GLU A 46 -9.79 -2.76 0.77
N ALA A 47 -9.44 -2.50 -0.49
CA ALA A 47 -9.73 -3.43 -1.57
C ALA A 47 -9.02 -4.77 -1.37
N ALA A 48 -7.74 -4.73 -0.99
CA ALA A 48 -6.98 -5.95 -0.75
C ALA A 48 -7.56 -6.75 0.42
N ARG A 49 -7.98 -6.07 1.48
CA ARG A 49 -8.61 -6.73 2.62
C ARG A 49 -9.94 -7.37 2.23
N SER A 50 -10.75 -6.63 1.47
CA SER A 50 -12.05 -7.13 1.01
C SER A 50 -11.91 -8.35 0.10
N ASN A 51 -10.83 -8.42 -0.67
CA ASN A 51 -10.55 -9.53 -1.57
C ASN A 51 -9.78 -10.66 -0.88
N CYS A 52 -9.56 -10.55 0.42
CA CYS A 52 -8.79 -11.54 1.21
C CYS A 52 -7.36 -11.71 0.71
N GLU A 53 -6.79 -10.67 0.13
CA GLU A 53 -5.40 -10.70 -0.35
C GLU A 53 -4.41 -10.41 0.76
N ILE A 54 -4.88 -9.81 1.85
CA ILE A 54 -4.08 -9.55 3.05
C ILE A 54 -4.90 -9.89 4.28
N THR A 55 -4.22 -10.10 5.40
CA THR A 55 -4.90 -10.34 6.68
C THR A 55 -5.25 -9.00 7.33
N ASP A 56 -6.17 -9.02 8.30
CA ASP A 56 -6.50 -7.83 9.08
C ASP A 56 -5.27 -7.27 9.79
N ARG A 57 -4.38 -8.16 10.25
CA ARG A 57 -3.16 -7.75 10.92
C ARG A 57 -2.26 -6.93 9.99
N VAL A 58 -2.12 -7.37 8.75
CA VAL A 58 -1.33 -6.64 7.75
C VAL A 58 -1.98 -5.29 7.46
N ALA A 59 -3.31 -5.28 7.30
CA ALA A 59 -4.04 -4.05 7.05
C ALA A 59 -3.85 -3.01 8.16
N GLU A 60 -3.87 -3.46 9.42
CA GLU A 60 -3.67 -2.58 10.57
C GLU A 60 -2.28 -1.96 10.62
N ARG A 61 -1.29 -2.66 10.09
CA ARG A 61 0.11 -2.21 10.10
C ARG A 61 0.53 -1.57 8.79
N ALA A 62 -0.38 -1.50 7.81
CA ALA A 62 -0.02 -1.04 6.48
C ALA A 62 0.31 0.45 6.46
N THR A 63 1.57 0.74 6.19
CA THR A 63 2.08 2.09 6.00
C THR A 63 2.99 2.10 4.79
N LEU A 64 3.11 3.23 4.14
CA LEU A 64 4.02 3.37 3.01
C LEU A 64 5.50 3.58 3.49
#